data_a7026321fcee95fc6247ea84d0781e27
#
_entry.id   a7026321fcee95fc6247ea84d0781e27
#
_cell.length_a   1.000
_cell.length_b   1.000
_cell.length_c   1.000
_cell.angle_alpha   90.00
_cell.angle_beta   90.00
_cell.angle_gamma   90.00
#
_symmetry.space_group_name_H-M   'P 1'
#
loop_
_entity.id
_entity.type
_entity.pdbx_description
1 polymer ?
#
loop_
_entity_poly.entity_id
_entity_poly.type
_entity_poly.pdbx_seq_one_letter_code
_entity_poly.pdbx_strand_id
1 'polypeptide(L)'
;MKIKLETLQHQTDALTAINKAFPGLDTTSNDPNADYIYANPLIKYRYNDKANIDIKMETGTGKTYVYTRMMYGLHQKYGLFKFVIAVPSPSIKEGTRSFISSDYAKQHFSEFYENTRVQLNVINAGDFVIRSGRRNFPAQLSEFVEATRQNTNQIEVLLVNQGMLHSKSMHNDDYDQTLLGGETSPIRAIAATRPVVIIDEPQRFPRGKKFYDDIEDMKPQLIVRFGATFPETTTGRGKNKVTKVDYFRGEPQFNLNAVDSFNQGLVKGIDIDYPDMSKEQANNLYKVKQVKAKELILFKDGKDYLLNVGESLADVDSGFEGNITYVGGTDRELSNGLAVSKDMKLIPGTFAKNYQDEILSQAIDCHFKAEREN
;
A
#
# COMPACT_ATOMS: atom_id res chain seq x y z
N MET A 1 1.13 29.33 6.56
CA MET A 1 0.18 28.98 5.49
C MET A 1 -0.72 27.85 6.01
N LYS A 2 -2.06 28.00 6.01
CA LYS A 2 -2.95 26.90 6.41
C LYS A 2 -3.25 26.06 5.17
N ILE A 3 -2.91 24.78 5.18
CA ILE A 3 -3.32 23.84 4.13
C ILE A 3 -4.83 23.65 4.25
N LYS A 4 -5.54 23.88 3.17
CA LYS A 4 -6.98 23.60 3.07
C LYS A 4 -7.18 22.45 2.09
N LEU A 5 -7.85 21.39 2.54
CA LEU A 5 -8.23 20.30 1.65
C LEU A 5 -9.44 20.71 0.81
N GLU A 6 -9.40 20.35 -0.45
CA GLU A 6 -10.54 20.46 -1.36
C GLU A 6 -11.19 19.10 -1.58
N THR A 7 -12.48 19.11 -1.80
CA THR A 7 -13.20 17.89 -2.22
C THR A 7 -13.17 17.81 -3.74
N LEU A 8 -12.46 16.83 -4.26
CA LEU A 8 -12.35 16.62 -5.70
C LEU A 8 -13.50 15.75 -6.22
N GLN A 9 -13.90 15.98 -7.47
CA GLN A 9 -15.06 15.30 -8.06
C GLN A 9 -14.91 13.78 -8.05
N HIS A 10 -13.77 13.24 -8.50
CA HIS A 10 -13.51 11.80 -8.52
C HIS A 10 -13.57 11.14 -7.13
N GLN A 11 -13.24 11.88 -6.06
CA GLN A 11 -13.36 11.41 -4.67
C GLN A 11 -14.83 11.33 -4.25
N THR A 12 -15.62 12.30 -4.67
CA THR A 12 -17.08 12.30 -4.45
C THR A 12 -17.75 11.16 -5.23
N ASP A 13 -17.32 10.92 -6.45
CA ASP A 13 -17.81 9.83 -7.30
C ASP A 13 -17.48 8.46 -6.68
N ALA A 14 -16.26 8.30 -6.16
CA ALA A 14 -15.87 7.09 -5.42
C ALA A 14 -16.77 6.86 -4.18
N LEU A 15 -17.02 7.90 -3.38
CA LEU A 15 -17.91 7.81 -2.22
C LEU A 15 -19.36 7.49 -2.63
N THR A 16 -19.83 8.05 -3.73
CA THR A 16 -21.15 7.75 -4.29
C THR A 16 -21.23 6.29 -4.73
N ALA A 17 -20.19 5.77 -5.39
CA ALA A 17 -20.10 4.37 -5.79
C ALA A 17 -20.08 3.43 -4.57
N ILE A 18 -19.35 3.77 -3.50
CA ILE A 18 -19.34 3.03 -2.23
C ILE A 18 -20.75 2.98 -1.63
N ASN A 19 -21.43 4.12 -1.56
CA ASN A 19 -22.79 4.18 -1.03
C ASN A 19 -23.78 3.35 -1.86
N LYS A 20 -23.64 3.34 -3.20
CA LYS A 20 -24.43 2.50 -4.10
C LYS A 20 -24.13 1.01 -3.94
N ALA A 21 -22.89 0.67 -3.60
CA ALA A 21 -22.46 -0.71 -3.42
C ALA A 21 -23.05 -1.36 -2.15
N PHE A 22 -23.56 -0.56 -1.22
CA PHE A 22 -24.15 -1.03 0.02
C PHE A 22 -25.69 -0.82 0.10
N PRO A 23 -26.49 -1.11 -0.96
CA PRO A 23 -27.93 -1.02 -0.87
C PRO A 23 -28.46 -2.12 0.07
N GLY A 24 -29.17 -1.75 1.11
CA GLY A 24 -29.69 -2.71 2.08
C GLY A 24 -28.69 -3.14 3.15
N LEU A 25 -27.62 -2.38 3.34
CA LEU A 25 -26.84 -2.43 4.55
C LEU A 25 -27.69 -1.81 5.66
N ASP A 26 -28.21 -2.61 6.55
CA ASP A 26 -29.02 -2.17 7.67
C ASP A 26 -28.41 -2.68 8.98
N THR A 27 -28.50 -1.87 10.03
CA THR A 27 -28.27 -2.38 11.38
C THR A 27 -29.43 -3.29 11.73
N THR A 28 -29.15 -4.49 12.23
CA THR A 28 -30.20 -5.40 12.64
C THR A 28 -30.67 -5.06 14.03
N SER A 29 -32.00 -4.96 14.19
CA SER A 29 -32.65 -4.85 15.51
C SER A 29 -32.52 -6.15 16.33
N ASN A 30 -32.18 -7.26 15.71
CA ASN A 30 -32.07 -8.58 16.34
C ASN A 30 -30.60 -9.02 16.50
N ASP A 31 -29.73 -8.12 16.90
CA ASP A 31 -28.35 -8.50 17.29
C ASP A 31 -28.42 -9.27 18.61
N PRO A 32 -28.10 -10.59 18.64
CA PRO A 32 -28.11 -11.37 19.86
C PRO A 32 -27.13 -10.84 20.92
N ASN A 33 -26.17 -10.01 20.50
CA ASN A 33 -25.20 -9.35 21.36
C ASN A 33 -25.42 -7.83 21.36
N ALA A 34 -26.68 -7.37 21.29
CA ALA A 34 -26.99 -5.94 21.28
C ALA A 34 -26.43 -5.18 22.49
N ASP A 35 -26.32 -5.86 23.63
CA ASP A 35 -25.75 -5.31 24.87
C ASP A 35 -24.21 -5.30 24.88
N TYR A 36 -23.56 -5.94 23.90
CA TYR A 36 -22.10 -5.94 23.81
C TYR A 36 -21.60 -4.64 23.18
N ILE A 37 -21.35 -3.67 24.04
CA ILE A 37 -21.07 -2.27 23.68
C ILE A 37 -19.69 -2.04 23.02
N TYR A 38 -18.76 -3.02 23.08
CA TYR A 38 -17.41 -2.91 22.55
C TYR A 38 -17.32 -3.23 21.05
N ALA A 39 -18.33 -3.81 20.47
CA ALA A 39 -18.35 -4.18 19.06
C ALA A 39 -19.18 -3.23 18.21
N ASN A 40 -18.85 -3.16 16.93
CA ASN A 40 -19.71 -2.55 15.93
C ASN A 40 -21.11 -3.13 15.98
N PRO A 41 -22.16 -2.33 15.71
CA PRO A 41 -23.48 -2.86 15.43
C PRO A 41 -23.41 -3.94 14.37
N LEU A 42 -24.19 -5.02 14.55
CA LEU A 42 -24.26 -6.07 13.55
C LEU A 42 -24.98 -5.53 12.31
N ILE A 43 -24.35 -5.67 11.16
CA ILE A 43 -24.93 -5.28 9.89
C ILE A 43 -25.48 -6.50 9.20
N LYS A 44 -26.75 -6.41 8.80
CA LYS A 44 -27.43 -7.44 8.05
C LYS A 44 -27.57 -7.00 6.59
N TYR A 45 -27.23 -7.88 5.68
CA TYR A 45 -27.39 -7.64 4.25
C TYR A 45 -28.73 -8.20 3.77
N ARG A 46 -29.47 -7.42 2.96
CA ARG A 46 -30.71 -7.89 2.33
C ARG A 46 -30.46 -8.92 1.24
N TYR A 47 -29.32 -8.81 0.57
CA TYR A 47 -28.93 -9.72 -0.52
C TYR A 47 -27.72 -10.52 -0.05
N ASN A 48 -27.85 -11.83 -0.12
CA ASN A 48 -26.81 -12.75 0.33
C ASN A 48 -25.44 -12.29 -0.12
N ASP A 49 -24.57 -12.30 0.82
CA ASP A 49 -23.24 -12.81 0.81
C ASP A 49 -22.06 -11.91 0.47
N LYS A 50 -22.14 -10.67 0.01
CA LYS A 50 -20.84 -9.99 -0.22
C LYS A 50 -20.91 -8.47 -0.01
N ALA A 51 -20.78 -8.13 1.22
CA ALA A 51 -20.52 -6.76 1.64
C ALA A 51 -19.19 -6.23 1.09
N ASN A 52 -18.23 -7.12 0.91
CA ASN A 52 -16.88 -6.75 0.49
C ASN A 52 -16.89 -6.08 -0.88
N ILE A 53 -16.14 -4.99 -1.00
CA ILE A 53 -16.05 -4.17 -2.21
C ILE A 53 -14.63 -3.79 -2.54
N ASP A 54 -14.42 -3.44 -3.81
CA ASP A 54 -13.16 -3.02 -4.38
C ASP A 54 -13.28 -1.62 -4.98
N ILE A 55 -12.38 -0.74 -4.60
CA ILE A 55 -12.30 0.64 -5.08
C ILE A 55 -10.96 0.80 -5.78
N LYS A 56 -11.01 0.86 -7.10
CA LYS A 56 -9.80 1.06 -7.91
C LYS A 56 -9.58 2.55 -8.13
N MET A 57 -8.49 3.04 -7.59
CA MET A 57 -8.06 4.43 -7.73
C MET A 57 -6.54 4.47 -7.93
N GLU A 58 -6.09 5.28 -8.87
CA GLU A 58 -4.67 5.42 -9.17
C GLU A 58 -3.89 6.01 -7.98
N THR A 59 -2.59 5.75 -7.95
CA THR A 59 -1.71 6.31 -6.91
C THR A 59 -1.68 7.84 -7.03
N GLY A 60 -1.75 8.53 -5.88
CA GLY A 60 -1.78 10.00 -5.86
C GLY A 60 -3.17 10.62 -6.01
N THR A 61 -4.23 9.87 -6.30
CA THR A 61 -5.60 10.41 -6.48
C THR A 61 -6.39 10.58 -5.17
N GLY A 62 -5.76 10.33 -4.00
CA GLY A 62 -6.37 10.58 -2.71
C GLY A 62 -7.14 9.39 -2.11
N LYS A 63 -6.70 8.14 -2.33
CA LYS A 63 -7.29 6.95 -1.68
C LYS A 63 -7.50 7.13 -0.18
N THR A 64 -6.46 7.64 0.51
CA THR A 64 -6.50 7.89 1.97
C THR A 64 -7.61 8.84 2.37
N TYR A 65 -7.84 9.89 1.61
CA TYR A 65 -8.96 10.81 1.81
C TYR A 65 -10.30 10.09 1.66
N VAL A 66 -10.47 9.30 0.60
CA VAL A 66 -11.74 8.62 0.31
C VAL A 66 -12.09 7.62 1.40
N TYR A 67 -11.15 6.75 1.81
CA TYR A 67 -11.49 5.79 2.87
C TYR A 67 -11.65 6.44 4.24
N THR A 68 -10.93 7.53 4.52
CA THR A 68 -11.16 8.29 5.76
C THR A 68 -12.57 8.87 5.77
N ARG A 69 -12.99 9.52 4.69
CA ARG A 69 -14.36 10.06 4.57
C ARG A 69 -15.44 8.98 4.58
N MET A 70 -15.14 7.81 3.99
CA MET A 70 -16.01 6.63 4.07
C MET A 70 -16.25 6.19 5.52
N MET A 71 -15.20 6.16 6.37
CA MET A 71 -15.36 5.79 7.79
C MET A 71 -16.36 6.72 8.50
N TYR A 72 -16.23 8.04 8.28
CA TYR A 72 -17.19 9.01 8.83
C TYR A 72 -18.61 8.77 8.30
N GLY A 73 -18.78 8.55 7.01
CA GLY A 73 -20.09 8.28 6.41
C GLY A 73 -20.74 7.00 6.92
N LEU A 74 -19.97 5.93 7.07
CA LEU A 74 -20.45 4.66 7.62
C LEU A 74 -20.78 4.79 9.11
N HIS A 75 -20.03 5.59 9.85
CA HIS A 75 -20.33 5.89 11.24
C HIS A 75 -21.66 6.64 11.38
N GLN A 76 -21.82 7.72 10.63
CA GLN A 76 -23.02 8.55 10.65
C GLN A 76 -24.27 7.77 10.26
N LYS A 77 -24.16 6.91 9.25
CA LYS A 77 -25.31 6.20 8.68
C LYS A 77 -25.66 4.93 9.43
N TYR A 78 -24.67 4.20 9.95
CA TYR A 78 -24.84 2.86 10.50
C TYR A 78 -24.32 2.70 11.93
N GLY A 79 -23.75 3.74 12.53
CA GLY A 79 -23.13 3.66 13.85
C GLY A 79 -21.87 2.80 13.92
N LEU A 80 -21.23 2.51 12.77
CA LEU A 80 -19.97 1.77 12.74
C LEU A 80 -18.84 2.63 13.31
N PHE A 81 -18.10 2.11 14.28
CA PHE A 81 -17.08 2.90 14.95
C PHE A 81 -15.73 2.17 15.11
N LYS A 82 -15.64 0.88 14.80
CA LYS A 82 -14.41 0.08 14.84
C LYS A 82 -13.93 -0.20 13.43
N PHE A 83 -12.81 0.41 13.04
CA PHE A 83 -12.18 0.22 11.73
C PHE A 83 -10.73 -0.24 11.89
N VAL A 84 -10.30 -1.16 11.06
CA VAL A 84 -8.90 -1.57 10.95
C VAL A 84 -8.39 -1.17 9.57
N ILE A 85 -7.29 -0.43 9.50
CA ILE A 85 -6.60 -0.12 8.26
C ILE A 85 -5.35 -0.99 8.18
N ALA A 86 -5.34 -1.91 7.22
CA ALA A 86 -4.22 -2.78 6.93
C ALA A 86 -3.44 -2.24 5.72
N VAL A 87 -2.15 -1.96 5.94
CA VAL A 87 -1.25 -1.43 4.91
C VAL A 87 -0.05 -2.35 4.70
N PRO A 88 0.57 -2.37 3.50
CA PRO A 88 1.65 -3.33 3.22
C PRO A 88 2.97 -3.00 3.92
N SER A 89 3.29 -1.73 4.12
CA SER A 89 4.61 -1.31 4.59
C SER A 89 4.57 -0.24 5.68
N PRO A 90 5.67 -0.10 6.47
CA PRO A 90 5.80 0.98 7.44
C PRO A 90 5.73 2.38 6.81
N SER A 91 6.22 2.56 5.59
CA SER A 91 6.19 3.87 4.90
C SER A 91 4.76 4.30 4.58
N ILE A 92 3.93 3.39 4.04
CA ILE A 92 2.51 3.67 3.77
C ILE A 92 1.76 3.88 5.10
N LYS A 93 2.10 3.10 6.14
CA LYS A 93 1.54 3.29 7.49
C LYS A 93 1.79 4.71 8.01
N GLU A 94 3.01 5.20 7.87
CA GLU A 94 3.36 6.55 8.32
C GLU A 94 2.64 7.64 7.51
N GLY A 95 2.53 7.49 6.20
CA GLY A 95 1.76 8.40 5.34
C GLY A 95 0.28 8.45 5.75
N THR A 96 -0.33 7.29 5.98
CA THR A 96 -1.71 7.18 6.47
C THR A 96 -1.88 7.82 7.85
N ARG A 97 -0.95 7.53 8.78
CA ARG A 97 -0.93 8.14 10.12
C ARG A 97 -0.86 9.65 10.04
N SER A 98 0.09 10.16 9.27
CA SER A 98 0.31 11.60 9.12
C SER A 98 -0.90 12.31 8.54
N PHE A 99 -1.57 11.73 7.55
CA PHE A 99 -2.79 12.30 6.97
C PHE A 99 -3.94 12.33 7.99
N ILE A 100 -4.30 11.18 8.59
CA ILE A 100 -5.45 11.09 9.50
C ILE A 100 -5.25 11.96 10.76
N SER A 101 -4.00 12.05 11.25
CA SER A 101 -3.67 12.83 12.45
C SER A 101 -3.49 14.32 12.20
N SER A 102 -3.42 14.75 10.93
CA SER A 102 -3.17 16.15 10.58
C SER A 102 -4.32 17.07 10.97
N ASP A 103 -3.97 18.28 11.39
CA ASP A 103 -4.97 19.28 11.77
C ASP A 103 -5.83 19.72 10.58
N TYR A 104 -5.26 19.76 9.37
CA TYR A 104 -6.01 20.12 8.17
C TYR A 104 -7.06 19.06 7.79
N ALA A 105 -6.74 17.77 7.96
CA ALA A 105 -7.73 16.69 7.72
C ALA A 105 -8.82 16.71 8.79
N LYS A 106 -8.45 16.83 10.07
CA LYS A 106 -9.40 16.94 11.19
C LYS A 106 -10.35 18.12 11.01
N GLN A 107 -9.82 19.30 10.66
CA GLN A 107 -10.63 20.49 10.40
C GLN A 107 -11.56 20.26 9.21
N HIS A 108 -11.04 19.74 8.09
CA HIS A 108 -11.84 19.48 6.89
C HIS A 108 -13.00 18.52 7.15
N PHE A 109 -12.75 17.39 7.82
CA PHE A 109 -13.81 16.42 8.09
C PHE A 109 -14.81 16.92 9.14
N SER A 110 -14.40 17.78 10.07
CA SER A 110 -15.33 18.39 11.03
C SER A 110 -16.33 19.33 10.38
N GLU A 111 -16.06 19.88 9.19
CA GLU A 111 -17.01 20.68 8.40
C GLU A 111 -18.18 19.84 7.85
N PHE A 112 -17.96 18.54 7.62
CA PHE A 112 -18.97 17.61 7.09
C PHE A 112 -19.64 16.76 8.18
N TYR A 113 -18.92 16.48 9.26
CA TYR A 113 -19.32 15.51 10.28
C TYR A 113 -19.12 16.14 11.67
N GLU A 114 -20.05 17.05 12.02
CA GLU A 114 -20.00 17.80 13.25
C GLU A 114 -19.75 16.90 14.47
N ASN A 115 -18.83 17.33 15.34
CA ASN A 115 -18.47 16.66 16.59
C ASN A 115 -17.92 15.24 16.49
N THR A 116 -17.84 14.63 15.29
CA THR A 116 -17.25 13.30 15.14
C THR A 116 -15.72 13.38 15.03
N ARG A 117 -15.02 12.56 15.80
CA ARG A 117 -13.54 12.51 15.83
C ARG A 117 -13.05 11.10 15.54
N VAL A 118 -11.91 11.02 14.87
CA VAL A 118 -11.17 9.77 14.69
C VAL A 118 -10.10 9.67 15.78
N GLN A 119 -10.19 8.61 16.58
CA GLN A 119 -9.11 8.17 17.47
C GLN A 119 -8.28 7.14 16.70
N LEU A 120 -7.03 7.50 16.40
CA LEU A 120 -6.13 6.66 15.65
C LEU A 120 -5.18 5.90 16.58
N ASN A 121 -5.31 4.60 16.62
CA ASN A 121 -4.50 3.66 17.38
C ASN A 121 -3.49 3.00 16.44
N VAL A 122 -2.20 3.24 16.63
CA VAL A 122 -1.13 2.72 15.76
C VAL A 122 -0.33 1.67 16.51
N ILE A 123 -0.26 0.45 15.98
CA ILE A 123 0.51 -0.64 16.61
C ILE A 123 1.83 -0.85 15.86
N ASN A 124 2.92 -0.92 16.62
CA ASN A 124 4.26 -1.23 16.13
C ASN A 124 4.83 -2.45 16.88
N ALA A 125 5.83 -3.09 16.28
CA ALA A 125 6.49 -4.24 16.92
C ALA A 125 7.12 -3.90 18.28
N GLY A 126 7.62 -2.68 18.45
CA GLY A 126 8.20 -2.21 19.71
C GLY A 126 7.19 -1.99 20.85
N ASP A 127 5.89 -2.01 20.56
CA ASP A 127 4.85 -1.82 21.58
C ASP A 127 4.55 -3.11 22.36
N PHE A 128 4.96 -4.27 21.82
CA PHE A 128 4.82 -5.59 22.46
C PHE A 128 6.03 -5.90 23.34
N VAL A 129 6.06 -5.30 24.52
CA VAL A 129 7.19 -5.41 25.45
C VAL A 129 6.85 -6.32 26.63
N ILE A 130 7.78 -7.21 26.98
CA ILE A 130 7.73 -7.96 28.24
C ILE A 130 8.28 -7.07 29.35
N ARG A 131 7.45 -6.73 30.33
CA ARG A 131 7.85 -5.95 31.51
C ARG A 131 7.74 -6.80 32.77
N SER A 132 8.82 -6.88 33.55
CA SER A 132 8.86 -7.67 34.79
C SER A 132 8.41 -9.13 34.62
N GLY A 133 8.77 -9.75 33.48
CA GLY A 133 8.36 -11.11 33.15
C GLY A 133 6.92 -11.27 32.68
N ARG A 134 6.14 -10.17 32.61
CA ARG A 134 4.74 -10.18 32.17
C ARG A 134 4.61 -9.67 30.74
N ARG A 135 3.79 -10.36 29.97
CA ARG A 135 3.43 -9.99 28.60
C ARG A 135 2.07 -9.27 28.61
N ASN A 136 2.09 -7.95 28.41
CA ASN A 136 0.90 -7.12 28.39
C ASN A 136 0.56 -6.72 26.96
N PHE A 137 -0.71 -6.39 26.71
CA PHE A 137 -1.14 -5.80 25.45
C PHE A 137 -0.59 -4.38 25.29
N PRO A 138 -0.28 -3.94 24.06
CA PRO A 138 -0.04 -2.53 23.78
C PRO A 138 -1.23 -1.66 24.20
N ALA A 139 -0.95 -0.50 24.80
CA ALA A 139 -2.01 0.42 25.25
C ALA A 139 -2.96 0.80 24.10
N GLN A 140 -2.41 1.07 22.89
CA GLN A 140 -3.18 1.40 21.71
C GLN A 140 -4.15 0.29 21.27
N LEU A 141 -3.76 -1.00 21.47
CA LEU A 141 -4.65 -2.10 21.20
C LEU A 141 -5.78 -2.15 22.24
N SER A 142 -5.45 -1.99 23.53
CA SER A 142 -6.46 -1.96 24.60
C SER A 142 -7.43 -0.80 24.41
N GLU A 143 -6.93 0.40 24.09
CA GLU A 143 -7.76 1.57 23.79
C GLU A 143 -8.72 1.28 22.63
N PHE A 144 -8.21 0.74 21.53
CA PHE A 144 -9.04 0.37 20.39
C PHE A 144 -10.12 -0.65 20.75
N VAL A 145 -9.74 -1.73 21.45
CA VAL A 145 -10.64 -2.86 21.71
C VAL A 145 -11.70 -2.49 22.75
N GLU A 146 -11.32 -1.79 23.82
CA GLU A 146 -12.18 -1.47 24.97
C GLU A 146 -13.03 -0.20 24.79
N ALA A 147 -12.79 0.58 23.74
CA ALA A 147 -13.66 1.71 23.41
C ALA A 147 -15.09 1.23 23.11
N THR A 148 -16.07 1.99 23.58
CA THR A 148 -17.47 1.59 23.52
C THR A 148 -18.27 2.43 22.54
N ARG A 149 -19.36 1.87 21.97
CA ARG A 149 -20.30 2.57 21.11
C ARG A 149 -21.14 3.63 21.83
N GLN A 150 -21.05 3.73 23.13
CA GLN A 150 -21.72 4.78 23.90
C GLN A 150 -21.13 6.16 23.59
N ASN A 151 -19.87 6.22 23.19
CA ASN A 151 -19.28 7.45 22.66
C ASN A 151 -19.63 7.62 21.17
N THR A 152 -20.82 8.16 20.93
CA THR A 152 -21.39 8.33 19.59
C THR A 152 -20.62 9.30 18.69
N ASN A 153 -19.66 10.03 19.24
CA ASN A 153 -18.89 11.03 18.52
C ASN A 153 -17.46 10.59 18.22
N GLN A 154 -17.14 9.31 18.41
CA GLN A 154 -15.78 8.79 18.25
C GLN A 154 -15.75 7.57 17.35
N ILE A 155 -14.85 7.62 16.38
CA ILE A 155 -14.51 6.52 15.48
C ILE A 155 -13.15 5.98 15.91
N GLU A 156 -13.08 4.71 16.25
CA GLU A 156 -11.83 4.02 16.61
C GLU A 156 -11.21 3.39 15.37
N VAL A 157 -9.99 3.77 15.09
CA VAL A 157 -9.22 3.26 13.94
C VAL A 157 -7.95 2.60 14.43
N LEU A 158 -7.76 1.35 14.09
CA LEU A 158 -6.53 0.60 14.30
C LEU A 158 -5.72 0.58 13.00
N LEU A 159 -4.52 1.15 13.02
CA LEU A 159 -3.63 1.17 11.87
C LEU A 159 -2.48 0.18 12.07
N VAL A 160 -2.40 -0.80 11.18
CA VAL A 160 -1.43 -1.89 11.26
C VAL A 160 -0.82 -2.20 9.90
N ASN A 161 0.48 -2.50 9.85
CA ASN A 161 1.11 -2.97 8.64
C ASN A 161 1.16 -4.50 8.57
N GLN A 162 1.27 -5.03 7.36
CA GLN A 162 1.27 -6.46 7.03
C GLN A 162 2.19 -7.29 7.92
N GLY A 163 3.45 -6.85 8.10
CA GLY A 163 4.41 -7.59 8.92
C GLY A 163 4.05 -7.63 10.40
N MET A 164 3.43 -6.56 10.93
CA MET A 164 2.96 -6.54 12.31
C MET A 164 1.73 -7.46 12.47
N LEU A 165 0.78 -7.38 11.54
CA LEU A 165 -0.42 -8.21 11.56
C LEU A 165 -0.07 -9.71 11.56
N HIS A 166 0.93 -10.11 10.76
CA HIS A 166 1.42 -11.50 10.68
C HIS A 166 2.36 -11.91 11.81
N SER A 167 2.71 -11.01 12.72
CA SER A 167 3.67 -11.30 13.78
C SER A 167 3.11 -12.30 14.81
N LYS A 168 4.01 -13.09 15.40
CA LYS A 168 3.64 -13.99 16.52
C LYS A 168 2.96 -13.22 17.65
N SER A 169 3.38 -11.98 17.90
CA SER A 169 2.79 -11.15 18.95
C SER A 169 1.30 -10.87 18.75
N MET A 170 0.82 -10.80 17.49
CA MET A 170 -0.61 -10.64 17.21
C MET A 170 -1.42 -11.92 17.42
N HIS A 171 -0.80 -13.09 17.23
CA HIS A 171 -1.49 -14.39 17.26
C HIS A 171 -1.29 -15.18 18.55
N ASN A 172 -0.33 -14.81 19.39
CA ASN A 172 -0.14 -15.46 20.69
C ASN A 172 -1.37 -15.28 21.59
N ASP A 173 -1.63 -16.27 22.43
CA ASP A 173 -2.71 -16.29 23.41
C ASP A 173 -2.23 -16.42 24.87
N ASP A 174 -0.92 -16.18 25.08
CA ASP A 174 -0.24 -16.30 26.35
C ASP A 174 0.03 -14.94 27.04
N TYR A 175 -0.87 -13.97 26.80
CA TYR A 175 -0.79 -12.70 27.50
C TYR A 175 -1.32 -12.83 28.93
N ASP A 176 -0.60 -12.20 29.88
CA ASP A 176 -0.97 -12.16 31.30
C ASP A 176 -2.17 -11.26 31.59
N GLN A 177 -2.56 -10.44 30.62
CA GLN A 177 -3.69 -9.52 30.65
C GLN A 177 -4.83 -10.10 29.82
N THR A 178 -6.06 -9.84 30.21
CA THR A 178 -7.26 -10.15 29.42
C THR A 178 -7.93 -8.86 28.93
N LEU A 179 -8.47 -8.90 27.73
CA LEU A 179 -9.30 -7.83 27.15
C LEU A 179 -10.73 -8.33 27.00
N LEU A 180 -11.70 -7.41 27.03
CA LEU A 180 -13.13 -7.71 26.82
C LEU A 180 -13.66 -8.83 27.73
N GLY A 181 -13.10 -8.94 28.94
CA GLY A 181 -13.54 -9.90 29.92
C GLY A 181 -13.03 -11.35 29.73
N GLY A 182 -12.16 -11.62 28.75
CA GLY A 182 -11.67 -12.99 28.58
C GLY A 182 -10.66 -13.22 27.45
N GLU A 183 -10.50 -12.29 26.54
CA GLU A 183 -9.61 -12.48 25.38
C GLU A 183 -8.14 -12.27 25.79
N THR A 184 -7.33 -13.30 25.55
CA THR A 184 -5.89 -13.31 25.81
C THR A 184 -5.05 -13.18 24.56
N SER A 185 -5.67 -13.09 23.38
CA SER A 185 -5.00 -12.94 22.08
C SER A 185 -5.37 -11.61 21.41
N PRO A 186 -4.37 -10.82 20.96
CA PRO A 186 -4.63 -9.58 20.21
C PRO A 186 -5.60 -9.75 19.05
N ILE A 187 -5.38 -10.74 18.19
CA ILE A 187 -6.21 -10.95 16.99
C ILE A 187 -7.65 -11.34 17.36
N ARG A 188 -7.84 -12.14 18.41
CA ARG A 188 -9.18 -12.51 18.89
C ARG A 188 -9.91 -11.34 19.55
N ALA A 189 -9.18 -10.52 20.29
CA ALA A 189 -9.74 -9.30 20.88
C ALA A 189 -10.22 -8.32 19.78
N ILE A 190 -9.45 -8.15 18.71
CA ILE A 190 -9.88 -7.38 17.54
C ILE A 190 -11.11 -8.03 16.88
N ALA A 191 -11.11 -9.34 16.69
CA ALA A 191 -12.25 -10.07 16.09
C ALA A 191 -13.55 -9.89 16.88
N ALA A 192 -13.47 -9.86 18.22
CA ALA A 192 -14.62 -9.62 19.08
C ALA A 192 -15.27 -8.24 18.87
N THR A 193 -14.55 -7.26 18.32
CA THR A 193 -15.07 -5.93 18.02
C THR A 193 -15.88 -5.87 16.71
N ARG A 194 -15.94 -6.95 15.92
CA ARG A 194 -16.61 -6.99 14.61
C ARG A 194 -16.13 -5.86 13.68
N PRO A 195 -14.84 -5.74 13.37
CA PRO A 195 -14.30 -4.58 12.69
C PRO A 195 -14.75 -4.48 11.23
N VAL A 196 -14.75 -3.26 10.70
CA VAL A 196 -14.67 -3.01 9.27
C VAL A 196 -13.19 -2.94 8.90
N VAL A 197 -12.74 -3.76 7.97
CA VAL A 197 -11.34 -3.77 7.54
C VAL A 197 -11.18 -3.04 6.21
N ILE A 198 -10.29 -2.08 6.19
CA ILE A 198 -9.84 -1.37 5.00
C ILE A 198 -8.46 -1.90 4.63
N ILE A 199 -8.30 -2.38 3.41
CA ILE A 199 -7.00 -2.84 2.89
C ILE A 199 -6.51 -1.82 1.87
N ASP A 200 -5.41 -1.16 2.15
CA ASP A 200 -4.71 -0.32 1.19
C ASP A 200 -3.64 -1.13 0.46
N GLU A 201 -3.54 -0.96 -0.88
CA GLU A 201 -2.68 -1.71 -1.78
C GLU A 201 -2.94 -3.25 -1.74
N PRO A 202 -4.14 -3.70 -2.14
CA PRO A 202 -4.62 -5.08 -1.99
C PRO A 202 -3.79 -6.14 -2.73
N GLN A 203 -3.01 -5.77 -3.75
CA GLN A 203 -2.09 -6.70 -4.42
C GLN A 203 -1.02 -7.28 -3.49
N ARG A 204 -0.82 -6.65 -2.32
CA ARG A 204 0.07 -7.16 -1.27
C ARG A 204 -0.63 -8.14 -0.32
N PHE A 205 -1.96 -8.22 -0.39
CA PHE A 205 -2.81 -9.09 0.42
C PHE A 205 -3.66 -10.01 -0.48
N PRO A 206 -3.04 -10.87 -1.31
CA PRO A 206 -3.79 -11.75 -2.20
C PRO A 206 -4.57 -12.80 -1.41
N ARG A 207 -5.84 -13.02 -1.76
CA ARG A 207 -6.70 -14.04 -1.14
C ARG A 207 -6.08 -15.43 -1.22
N GLY A 208 -6.26 -16.22 -0.17
CA GLY A 208 -5.65 -17.55 -0.05
C GLY A 208 -4.14 -17.52 0.21
N LYS A 209 -3.62 -16.41 0.70
CA LYS A 209 -2.25 -16.29 1.19
C LYS A 209 -2.25 -15.83 2.65
N LYS A 210 -1.21 -16.21 3.39
CA LYS A 210 -1.08 -15.98 4.84
C LYS A 210 -1.48 -14.58 5.31
N PHE A 211 -1.06 -13.54 4.59
CA PHE A 211 -1.39 -12.17 4.99
C PHE A 211 -2.87 -11.82 4.83
N TYR A 212 -3.56 -12.50 3.93
CA TYR A 212 -5.01 -12.35 3.82
C TYR A 212 -5.73 -13.19 4.88
N ASP A 213 -5.18 -14.36 5.23
CA ASP A 213 -5.69 -15.21 6.31
C ASP A 213 -5.66 -14.43 7.64
N ASP A 214 -4.59 -13.64 7.91
CA ASP A 214 -4.51 -12.77 9.09
C ASP A 214 -5.64 -11.69 9.10
N ILE A 215 -6.08 -11.22 7.92
CA ILE A 215 -7.25 -10.33 7.81
C ILE A 215 -8.54 -11.08 8.17
N GLU A 216 -8.69 -12.32 7.69
CA GLU A 216 -9.87 -13.15 7.97
C GLU A 216 -9.93 -13.56 9.45
N ASP A 217 -8.80 -13.74 10.11
CA ASP A 217 -8.72 -14.05 11.55
C ASP A 217 -9.29 -12.93 12.43
N MET A 218 -9.30 -11.68 11.96
CA MET A 218 -9.99 -10.58 12.61
C MET A 218 -11.52 -10.65 12.47
N LYS A 219 -12.06 -11.62 11.73
CA LYS A 219 -13.49 -11.84 11.47
C LYS A 219 -14.23 -10.55 11.09
N PRO A 220 -13.75 -9.81 10.07
CA PRO A 220 -14.36 -8.56 9.68
C PRO A 220 -15.80 -8.80 9.18
N GLN A 221 -16.73 -7.93 9.56
CA GLN A 221 -18.06 -7.99 8.97
C GLN A 221 -18.11 -7.32 7.58
N LEU A 222 -17.09 -6.56 7.22
CA LEU A 222 -16.96 -5.84 5.95
C LEU A 222 -15.49 -5.63 5.62
N ILE A 223 -15.11 -5.91 4.38
CA ILE A 223 -13.77 -5.59 3.84
C ILE A 223 -13.94 -4.64 2.65
N VAL A 224 -13.21 -3.53 2.68
CA VAL A 224 -13.10 -2.57 1.57
C VAL A 224 -11.65 -2.50 1.13
N ARG A 225 -11.36 -2.85 -0.12
CA ARG A 225 -10.01 -2.77 -0.67
C ARG A 225 -9.85 -1.52 -1.55
N PHE A 226 -8.79 -0.76 -1.29
CA PHE A 226 -8.41 0.42 -2.07
C PHE A 226 -7.04 0.20 -2.73
N GLY A 227 -6.95 0.32 -4.03
CA GLY A 227 -5.69 0.15 -4.75
C GLY A 227 -5.72 0.62 -6.18
N ALA A 228 -4.56 0.93 -6.75
CA ALA A 228 -4.40 1.12 -8.18
C ALA A 228 -4.35 -0.23 -8.91
N THR A 229 -3.76 -1.23 -8.24
CA THR A 229 -3.63 -2.60 -8.72
C THR A 229 -4.26 -3.58 -7.73
N PHE A 230 -4.70 -4.74 -8.25
CA PHE A 230 -5.31 -5.80 -7.47
C PHE A 230 -4.61 -7.12 -7.73
N PRO A 231 -4.73 -8.10 -6.82
CA PRO A 231 -4.16 -9.43 -7.04
C PRO A 231 -4.69 -10.05 -8.33
N GLU A 232 -3.85 -10.85 -8.97
CA GLU A 232 -4.23 -11.63 -10.15
C GLU A 232 -4.22 -13.11 -9.84
N THR A 233 -5.19 -13.82 -10.33
CA THR A 233 -5.25 -15.27 -10.29
C THR A 233 -5.10 -15.83 -11.69
N THR A 234 -4.19 -16.79 -11.83
CA THR A 234 -3.97 -17.47 -13.10
C THR A 234 -4.47 -18.91 -13.01
N THR A 235 -5.35 -19.29 -13.92
CA THR A 235 -5.90 -20.63 -14.05
C THR A 235 -5.52 -21.25 -15.41
N GLY A 236 -5.51 -22.58 -15.50
CA GLY A 236 -5.13 -23.32 -16.71
C GLY A 236 -3.63 -23.60 -16.80
N ARG A 237 -3.24 -24.34 -17.84
CA ARG A 237 -1.85 -24.75 -18.12
C ARG A 237 -1.50 -24.48 -19.59
N GLY A 238 -0.24 -24.16 -19.85
CA GLY A 238 0.28 -23.94 -21.19
C GLY A 238 -0.48 -22.83 -21.94
N LYS A 239 -0.94 -23.11 -23.14
CA LYS A 239 -1.66 -22.15 -24.00
C LYS A 239 -3.06 -21.77 -23.49
N ASN A 240 -3.61 -22.53 -22.55
CA ASN A 240 -4.93 -22.28 -21.94
C ASN A 240 -4.83 -21.52 -20.62
N LYS A 241 -3.73 -20.84 -20.38
CA LYS A 241 -3.51 -20.02 -19.20
C LYS A 241 -4.38 -18.74 -19.30
N VAL A 242 -5.27 -18.56 -18.33
CA VAL A 242 -6.13 -17.38 -18.22
C VAL A 242 -5.80 -16.66 -16.93
N THR A 243 -5.43 -15.39 -17.01
CA THR A 243 -5.20 -14.52 -15.86
C THR A 243 -6.41 -13.60 -15.68
N LYS A 244 -6.94 -13.55 -14.47
CA LYS A 244 -8.04 -12.66 -14.09
C LYS A 244 -7.66 -11.87 -12.85
N VAL A 245 -8.07 -10.62 -12.80
CA VAL A 245 -7.95 -9.79 -11.60
C VAL A 245 -8.94 -10.31 -10.56
N ASP A 246 -8.47 -10.41 -9.33
CA ASP A 246 -9.23 -10.95 -8.20
C ASP A 246 -10.05 -9.85 -7.51
N TYR A 247 -11.20 -9.52 -8.07
CA TYR A 247 -12.19 -8.66 -7.41
C TYR A 247 -13.21 -9.48 -6.63
N PHE A 248 -13.74 -8.91 -5.52
CA PHE A 248 -14.79 -9.56 -4.72
C PHE A 248 -16.07 -9.82 -5.51
N ARG A 249 -16.45 -8.87 -6.37
CA ARG A 249 -17.69 -8.92 -7.14
C ARG A 249 -17.47 -9.01 -8.66
N GLY A 250 -16.28 -9.51 -9.07
CA GLY A 250 -15.92 -9.67 -10.48
C GLY A 250 -15.37 -8.41 -11.13
N GLU A 251 -15.80 -7.23 -10.67
CA GLU A 251 -15.33 -5.91 -11.07
C GLU A 251 -15.25 -4.96 -9.87
N PRO A 252 -14.46 -3.89 -9.94
CA PRO A 252 -14.42 -2.90 -8.88
C PRO A 252 -15.71 -2.06 -8.92
N GLN A 253 -16.19 -1.63 -7.76
CA GLN A 253 -17.39 -0.80 -7.65
C GLN A 253 -17.12 0.65 -8.06
N PHE A 254 -15.85 1.06 -8.04
CA PHE A 254 -15.37 2.31 -8.63
C PHE A 254 -14.05 2.04 -9.34
N ASN A 255 -13.85 2.61 -10.53
CA ASN A 255 -12.65 2.41 -11.33
C ASN A 255 -12.16 3.73 -11.90
N LEU A 256 -11.11 4.27 -11.29
CA LEU A 256 -10.33 5.40 -11.80
C LEU A 256 -8.94 4.85 -12.17
N ASN A 257 -8.78 4.47 -13.43
CA ASN A 257 -7.54 3.89 -13.93
C ASN A 257 -6.50 4.98 -14.29
N ALA A 258 -5.28 4.55 -14.64
CA ALA A 258 -4.18 5.47 -14.96
C ALA A 258 -4.49 6.42 -16.14
N VAL A 259 -5.17 5.93 -17.18
CA VAL A 259 -5.52 6.75 -18.36
C VAL A 259 -6.54 7.82 -17.98
N ASP A 260 -7.59 7.45 -17.26
CA ASP A 260 -8.61 8.38 -16.82
C ASP A 260 -8.04 9.42 -15.84
N SER A 261 -7.15 8.98 -14.94
CA SER A 261 -6.48 9.86 -13.99
C SER A 261 -5.57 10.87 -14.68
N PHE A 262 -4.85 10.44 -15.71
CA PHE A 262 -4.01 11.32 -16.52
C PHE A 262 -4.85 12.33 -17.33
N ASN A 263 -5.90 11.85 -18.00
CA ASN A 263 -6.79 12.71 -18.80
C ASN A 263 -7.51 13.76 -17.95
N GLN A 264 -7.75 13.48 -16.68
CA GLN A 264 -8.35 14.41 -15.71
C GLN A 264 -7.30 15.31 -15.01
N GLY A 265 -6.02 15.18 -15.34
CA GLY A 265 -4.94 15.95 -14.70
C GLY A 265 -4.70 15.62 -13.22
N LEU A 266 -5.14 14.45 -12.75
CA LEU A 266 -5.05 14.03 -11.34
C LEU A 266 -3.69 13.44 -10.97
N VAL A 267 -2.94 12.98 -11.95
CA VAL A 267 -1.60 12.40 -11.78
C VAL A 267 -0.63 13.11 -12.71
N LYS A 268 0.61 13.24 -12.25
CA LYS A 268 1.68 13.84 -13.05
C LYS A 268 1.97 12.97 -14.28
N GLY A 269 2.19 13.60 -15.41
CA GLY A 269 2.74 12.96 -16.60
C GLY A 269 4.17 12.47 -16.34
N ILE A 270 4.58 11.50 -17.14
CA ILE A 270 5.99 11.09 -17.20
C ILE A 270 6.57 11.81 -18.41
N ASP A 271 7.45 12.76 -18.15
CA ASP A 271 8.30 13.37 -19.17
C ASP A 271 9.64 12.65 -19.14
N ILE A 272 10.08 12.15 -20.28
CA ILE A 272 11.33 11.41 -20.40
C ILE A 272 12.26 12.27 -21.23
N ASP A 273 13.26 12.82 -20.57
CA ASP A 273 14.31 13.59 -21.18
C ASP A 273 15.67 12.95 -20.90
N TYR A 274 16.57 12.97 -21.83
CA TYR A 274 17.94 12.50 -21.66
C TYR A 274 18.90 13.42 -22.39
N PRO A 275 20.15 13.55 -21.86
CA PRO A 275 21.17 14.28 -22.55
C PRO A 275 21.41 13.74 -23.96
N ASP A 276 21.64 14.63 -24.90
CA ASP A 276 22.00 14.28 -26.26
C ASP A 276 23.30 13.49 -26.29
N MET A 277 23.24 12.35 -26.95
CA MET A 277 24.39 11.49 -27.13
C MET A 277 24.84 11.51 -28.59
N SER A 278 26.16 11.62 -28.84
CA SER A 278 26.64 11.52 -30.20
C SER A 278 26.32 10.15 -30.81
N LYS A 279 26.17 10.12 -32.14
CA LYS A 279 25.89 8.84 -32.84
C LYS A 279 26.96 7.79 -32.61
N GLU A 280 28.22 8.21 -32.42
CA GLU A 280 29.34 7.31 -32.12
C GLU A 280 29.22 6.72 -30.72
N GLN A 281 28.87 7.53 -29.72
CA GLN A 281 28.61 7.07 -28.35
C GLN A 281 27.43 6.13 -28.29
N ALA A 282 26.32 6.46 -28.97
CA ALA A 282 25.11 5.64 -28.98
C ALA A 282 25.34 4.28 -29.70
N ASN A 283 26.23 4.22 -30.68
CA ASN A 283 26.56 2.99 -31.41
C ASN A 283 27.56 2.12 -30.63
N ASN A 284 28.27 2.67 -29.63
CA ASN A 284 29.18 1.90 -28.77
C ASN A 284 28.37 1.12 -27.73
N LEU A 285 27.75 0.02 -28.15
CA LEU A 285 26.77 -0.69 -27.37
C LEU A 285 27.20 -2.13 -27.09
N TYR A 286 27.20 -2.50 -25.82
CA TYR A 286 27.40 -3.85 -25.33
C TYR A 286 26.08 -4.49 -24.97
N LYS A 287 25.78 -5.67 -25.51
CA LYS A 287 24.59 -6.45 -25.16
C LYS A 287 24.95 -7.46 -24.07
N VAL A 288 24.18 -7.54 -23.03
CA VAL A 288 24.31 -8.58 -22.01
C VAL A 288 23.82 -9.91 -22.59
N LYS A 289 24.76 -10.81 -22.87
CA LYS A 289 24.48 -12.13 -23.43
C LYS A 289 24.04 -13.13 -22.35
N GLN A 290 24.71 -13.09 -21.20
CA GLN A 290 24.46 -13.99 -20.08
C GLN A 290 24.80 -13.31 -18.75
N VAL A 291 24.01 -13.60 -17.73
CA VAL A 291 24.23 -13.16 -16.35
C VAL A 291 24.09 -14.34 -15.41
N LYS A 292 25.11 -14.64 -14.64
CA LYS A 292 25.12 -15.65 -13.58
C LYS A 292 25.62 -15.03 -12.27
N ALA A 293 25.39 -15.69 -11.14
CA ALA A 293 25.80 -15.19 -9.84
C ALA A 293 27.29 -14.83 -9.71
N LYS A 294 28.17 -15.41 -10.54
CA LYS A 294 29.62 -15.21 -10.47
C LYS A 294 30.24 -14.64 -11.75
N GLU A 295 29.48 -14.58 -12.83
CA GLU A 295 30.01 -14.13 -14.13
C GLU A 295 28.97 -13.34 -14.92
N LEU A 296 29.45 -12.36 -15.68
CA LEU A 296 28.68 -11.56 -16.63
C LEU A 296 29.36 -11.67 -18.00
N ILE A 297 28.60 -11.98 -19.04
CA ILE A 297 29.08 -12.03 -20.42
C ILE A 297 28.43 -10.90 -21.20
N LEU A 298 29.25 -9.97 -21.66
CA LEU A 298 28.89 -8.90 -22.59
C LEU A 298 29.25 -9.34 -24.02
N PHE A 299 28.45 -8.90 -24.98
CA PHE A 299 28.62 -9.19 -26.39
C PHE A 299 28.66 -7.90 -27.21
N LYS A 300 29.64 -7.74 -28.07
CA LYS A 300 29.76 -6.64 -29.05
C LYS A 300 30.54 -7.11 -30.27
N ASP A 301 30.07 -6.75 -31.46
CA ASP A 301 30.74 -6.95 -32.75
C ASP A 301 31.25 -8.39 -32.96
N GLY A 302 30.43 -9.40 -32.59
CA GLY A 302 30.78 -10.81 -32.73
C GLY A 302 31.70 -11.37 -31.65
N LYS A 303 32.10 -10.56 -30.67
CA LYS A 303 33.00 -10.94 -29.57
C LYS A 303 32.24 -11.02 -28.23
N ASP A 304 32.60 -12.03 -27.43
CA ASP A 304 32.19 -12.17 -26.04
C ASP A 304 33.25 -11.63 -25.10
N TYR A 305 32.83 -10.87 -24.11
CA TYR A 305 33.66 -10.32 -23.03
C TYR A 305 33.17 -10.88 -21.71
N LEU A 306 33.97 -11.69 -21.06
CA LEU A 306 33.69 -12.30 -19.78
C LEU A 306 34.18 -11.38 -18.65
N LEU A 307 33.33 -11.14 -17.68
CA LEU A 307 33.60 -10.46 -16.42
C LEU A 307 33.28 -11.37 -15.26
N ASN A 308 34.22 -11.62 -14.39
CA ASN A 308 33.99 -12.29 -13.12
C ASN A 308 33.61 -11.28 -12.02
N VAL A 309 33.07 -11.76 -10.91
CA VAL A 309 32.84 -10.92 -9.74
C VAL A 309 34.08 -10.21 -9.29
N GLY A 310 34.03 -8.90 -9.15
CA GLY A 310 35.12 -8.02 -8.78
C GLY A 310 35.88 -7.41 -9.97
N GLU A 311 35.72 -7.92 -11.20
CA GLU A 311 36.32 -7.33 -12.40
C GLU A 311 35.55 -6.09 -12.84
N SER A 312 36.27 -5.10 -13.38
CA SER A 312 35.72 -3.81 -13.78
C SER A 312 35.19 -3.84 -15.22
N LEU A 313 34.08 -3.16 -15.47
CA LEU A 313 33.60 -2.89 -16.81
C LEU A 313 34.61 -2.10 -17.64
N ALA A 314 35.44 -1.27 -17.00
CA ALA A 314 36.53 -0.51 -17.65
C ALA A 314 37.62 -1.42 -18.26
N ASP A 315 37.75 -2.67 -17.79
CA ASP A 315 38.64 -3.65 -18.38
C ASP A 315 38.14 -4.15 -19.76
N VAL A 316 36.83 -4.00 -20.02
CA VAL A 316 36.22 -4.31 -21.31
C VAL A 316 36.27 -3.12 -22.27
N ASP A 317 35.94 -1.93 -21.77
CA ASP A 317 35.95 -0.69 -22.54
C ASP A 317 36.20 0.49 -21.60
N SER A 318 37.23 1.29 -21.86
CA SER A 318 37.62 2.44 -21.03
C SER A 318 36.54 3.53 -20.94
N GLY A 319 35.52 3.50 -21.79
CA GLY A 319 34.37 4.38 -21.72
C GLY A 319 33.40 4.03 -20.57
N PHE A 320 33.55 2.88 -19.91
CA PHE A 320 32.91 2.57 -18.64
C PHE A 320 33.70 3.20 -17.49
N GLU A 321 33.49 4.48 -17.26
CA GLU A 321 34.16 5.21 -16.19
C GLU A 321 33.65 4.80 -14.79
N GLY A 322 34.38 5.19 -13.73
CA GLY A 322 33.94 5.07 -12.36
C GLY A 322 34.30 3.75 -11.66
N ASN A 323 35.19 2.93 -12.26
CA ASN A 323 35.65 1.65 -11.67
C ASN A 323 34.44 0.74 -11.22
N ILE A 324 33.44 0.64 -12.08
CA ILE A 324 32.24 -0.13 -11.81
C ILE A 324 32.52 -1.60 -12.02
N THR A 325 32.37 -2.40 -10.98
CA THR A 325 32.65 -3.84 -10.99
C THR A 325 31.37 -4.67 -11.02
N TYR A 326 31.48 -5.90 -11.51
CA TYR A 326 30.40 -6.87 -11.37
C TYR A 326 30.39 -7.46 -9.97
N VAL A 327 29.32 -7.25 -9.20
CA VAL A 327 29.15 -7.75 -7.84
C VAL A 327 28.51 -9.14 -7.84
N GLY A 328 27.65 -9.41 -8.82
CA GLY A 328 26.98 -10.70 -8.97
C GLY A 328 25.93 -10.96 -7.89
N GLY A 329 25.99 -12.12 -7.25
CA GLY A 329 25.08 -12.50 -6.16
C GLY A 329 23.67 -12.87 -6.65
N THR A 330 22.71 -12.79 -5.75
CA THR A 330 21.29 -13.11 -6.02
C THR A 330 20.67 -12.06 -6.96
N ASP A 331 20.98 -10.79 -6.75
CA ASP A 331 20.38 -9.66 -7.45
C ASP A 331 21.12 -9.33 -8.76
N ARG A 332 22.31 -9.93 -8.98
CA ARG A 332 23.09 -9.78 -10.22
C ARG A 332 23.38 -8.32 -10.56
N GLU A 333 23.96 -7.61 -9.62
CA GLU A 333 24.18 -6.17 -9.68
C GLU A 333 25.59 -5.79 -10.10
N LEU A 334 25.74 -4.56 -10.58
CA LEU A 334 26.98 -3.82 -10.64
C LEU A 334 27.23 -3.07 -9.33
N SER A 335 28.46 -2.66 -9.06
CA SER A 335 28.83 -1.95 -7.82
C SER A 335 28.14 -0.60 -7.61
N ASN A 336 27.54 -0.02 -8.66
CA ASN A 336 26.71 1.18 -8.60
C ASN A 336 25.20 0.89 -8.31
N GLY A 337 24.85 -0.37 -8.01
CA GLY A 337 23.47 -0.78 -7.72
C GLY A 337 22.62 -1.06 -8.95
N LEU A 338 23.18 -1.01 -10.16
CA LEU A 338 22.45 -1.34 -11.37
C LEU A 338 22.28 -2.87 -11.50
N ALA A 339 21.03 -3.34 -11.38
CA ALA A 339 20.71 -4.74 -11.65
C ALA A 339 20.86 -5.06 -13.15
N VAL A 340 21.57 -6.15 -13.47
CA VAL A 340 21.86 -6.54 -14.84
C VAL A 340 21.04 -7.76 -15.24
N SER A 341 20.39 -7.69 -16.39
CA SER A 341 19.58 -8.77 -16.95
C SER A 341 20.02 -9.15 -18.36
N LYS A 342 19.71 -10.37 -18.77
CA LYS A 342 19.95 -10.82 -20.14
C LYS A 342 19.25 -9.90 -21.14
N ASP A 343 19.88 -9.67 -22.26
CA ASP A 343 19.47 -8.79 -23.36
C ASP A 343 19.50 -7.28 -23.04
N MET A 344 19.86 -6.89 -21.83
CA MET A 344 20.12 -5.50 -21.47
C MET A 344 21.25 -4.90 -22.33
N LYS A 345 21.14 -3.64 -22.65
CA LYS A 345 22.13 -2.88 -23.42
C LYS A 345 22.87 -1.92 -22.51
N LEU A 346 24.19 -1.97 -22.54
CA LEU A 346 25.07 -1.09 -21.79
C LEU A 346 25.86 -0.23 -22.78
N ILE A 347 25.79 1.07 -22.61
CA ILE A 347 26.50 2.05 -23.44
C ILE A 347 27.57 2.68 -22.55
N PRO A 348 28.88 2.49 -22.85
CA PRO A 348 29.98 2.96 -21.99
C PRO A 348 29.85 4.44 -21.61
N GLY A 349 29.57 5.32 -22.58
CA GLY A 349 29.45 6.76 -22.34
C GLY A 349 28.39 7.16 -21.31
N THR A 350 27.38 6.31 -21.02
CA THR A 350 26.36 6.62 -19.98
C THR A 350 26.91 6.44 -18.55
N PHE A 351 28.08 5.82 -18.42
CA PHE A 351 28.74 5.63 -17.13
C PHE A 351 29.77 6.75 -16.87
N ALA A 352 30.02 7.62 -17.84
CA ALA A 352 30.91 8.75 -17.67
C ALA A 352 30.37 9.76 -16.66
N LYS A 353 31.23 10.29 -15.83
CA LYS A 353 30.87 11.23 -14.77
C LYS A 353 30.17 12.48 -15.31
N ASN A 354 30.70 13.06 -16.39
CA ASN A 354 30.12 14.23 -17.04
C ASN A 354 28.67 13.98 -17.54
N TYR A 355 28.39 12.80 -18.07
CA TYR A 355 27.05 12.43 -18.52
C TYR A 355 26.08 12.29 -17.33
N GLN A 356 26.55 11.74 -16.22
CA GLN A 356 25.75 11.64 -14.99
C GLN A 356 25.48 13.03 -14.37
N ASP A 357 26.47 13.90 -14.38
CA ASP A 357 26.32 15.29 -13.91
C ASP A 357 25.35 16.08 -14.79
N GLU A 358 25.34 15.84 -16.10
CA GLU A 358 24.40 16.44 -17.06
C GLU A 358 22.98 15.95 -16.84
N ILE A 359 22.76 14.64 -16.63
CA ILE A 359 21.46 14.08 -16.26
C ILE A 359 20.92 14.74 -14.97
N LEU A 360 21.78 14.86 -13.97
CA LEU A 360 21.39 15.47 -12.69
C LEU A 360 21.02 16.95 -12.88
N SER A 361 21.81 17.69 -13.65
CA SER A 361 21.52 19.10 -13.97
C SER A 361 20.19 19.25 -14.69
N GLN A 362 19.95 18.46 -15.75
CA GLN A 362 18.68 18.45 -16.47
C GLN A 362 17.48 18.10 -15.56
N ALA A 363 17.64 17.08 -14.71
CA ALA A 363 16.58 16.68 -13.78
C ALA A 363 16.21 17.81 -12.80
N ILE A 364 17.23 18.57 -12.31
CA ILE A 364 17.03 19.74 -11.45
C ILE A 364 16.31 20.86 -12.21
N ASP A 365 16.75 21.15 -13.43
CA ASP A 365 16.14 22.21 -14.26
C ASP A 365 14.70 21.89 -14.62
N CYS A 366 14.39 20.62 -14.99
CA CYS A 366 13.03 20.16 -15.26
C CYS A 366 12.14 20.26 -14.01
N HIS A 367 12.69 19.92 -12.82
CA HIS A 367 11.95 20.04 -11.57
C HIS A 367 11.56 21.50 -11.29
N PHE A 368 12.49 22.44 -11.36
CA PHE A 368 12.19 23.86 -11.13
C PHE A 368 11.32 24.49 -12.22
N LYS A 369 11.42 24.00 -13.47
CA LYS A 369 10.51 24.42 -14.54
C LYS A 369 9.08 23.99 -14.23
N ALA A 370 8.87 22.73 -13.86
CA ALA A 370 7.56 22.22 -13.49
C ALA A 370 6.94 22.92 -12.27
N GLU A 371 7.78 23.35 -11.28
CA GLU A 371 7.29 24.15 -10.15
C GLU A 371 6.84 25.57 -10.53
N ARG A 372 7.40 26.15 -11.58
CA ARG A 372 7.04 27.51 -12.05
C ARG A 372 5.80 27.52 -12.93
N GLU A 373 5.51 26.39 -13.58
CA GLU A 373 4.39 26.26 -14.53
C GLU A 373 3.09 25.76 -13.84
N ASN A 374 3.18 25.33 -12.56
CA ASN A 374 2.07 24.97 -11.69
C ASN A 374 1.83 26.03 -10.60
#